data_5e240e58f33eaddff8376aff9259a19f
#
_entry.id   5e240e58f33eaddff8376aff9259a19f
#
_cell.length_a   1.000
_cell.length_b   1.000
_cell.length_c   1.000
_cell.angle_alpha   90.00
_cell.angle_beta   90.00
_cell.angle_gamma   90.00
#
_symmetry.space_group_name_H-M   'P 1'
#
loop_
_entity.id
_entity.type
_entity.pdbx_description
1 polymer ?
#
loop_
_entity_poly.entity_id
_entity_poly.type
_entity_poly.pdbx_seq_one_letter_code
_entity_poly.pdbx_strand_id
1 'polypeptide(L)'
;MVKKYNSQKNIIWIASNAPYSGAPAAGGQTFNYYLNGFKRSADFNIRLVCWGDIWKKKEIEDEQKDIVHHVIYTEPTLKSKIKKISNIESSYNPWNKNANLISNYCANEIINTLVNWKVEGFLPDCIILEWTNTVVLASRIHKIFPDAKLIASEHDVTFVGYKRKAKYFKGIKKILWKHKYLYEK
;
A
#
# COMPACT_ATOMS: atom_id res chain seq x y z
N MET A 1 7.48 -40.81 14.32
CA MET A 1 7.12 -39.36 14.35
C MET A 1 7.07 -38.82 12.93
N VAL A 2 5.88 -38.60 12.39
CA VAL A 2 5.72 -37.99 11.05
C VAL A 2 6.02 -36.51 11.22
N LYS A 3 7.12 -35.99 10.62
CA LYS A 3 7.35 -34.57 10.48
C LYS A 3 6.18 -33.97 9.71
N LYS A 4 5.31 -33.26 10.41
CA LYS A 4 4.31 -32.40 9.78
C LYS A 4 5.09 -31.40 8.92
N TYR A 5 5.08 -31.57 7.59
CA TYR A 5 5.52 -30.53 6.69
C TYR A 5 4.58 -29.34 6.90
N ASN A 6 5.04 -28.35 7.65
CA ASN A 6 4.34 -27.08 7.68
C ASN A 6 4.40 -26.52 6.26
N SER A 7 3.27 -26.52 5.57
CA SER A 7 3.16 -25.82 4.29
C SER A 7 3.48 -24.36 4.54
N GLN A 8 4.36 -23.79 3.71
CA GLN A 8 4.66 -22.34 3.76
C GLN A 8 3.36 -21.54 3.75
N LYS A 9 3.32 -20.47 4.54
CA LYS A 9 2.20 -19.54 4.55
C LYS A 9 2.36 -18.53 3.43
N ASN A 10 1.35 -18.42 2.58
CA ASN A 10 1.31 -17.46 1.50
C ASN A 10 0.90 -16.08 2.04
N ILE A 11 1.76 -15.09 1.84
CA ILE A 11 1.51 -13.71 2.27
C ILE A 11 1.52 -12.78 1.06
N ILE A 12 0.51 -11.93 0.96
CA ILE A 12 0.56 -10.73 0.12
C ILE A 12 0.83 -9.55 1.03
N TRP A 13 1.85 -8.76 0.68
CA TRP A 13 2.18 -7.52 1.38
C TRP A 13 1.93 -6.33 0.46
N ILE A 14 1.05 -5.43 0.89
CA ILE A 14 0.68 -4.22 0.15
C ILE A 14 1.21 -3.02 0.92
N ALA A 15 2.23 -2.36 0.37
CA ALA A 15 2.90 -1.25 1.03
C ALA A 15 2.74 0.06 0.26
N SER A 16 2.50 1.15 0.98
CA SER A 16 2.36 2.49 0.40
C SER A 16 3.66 3.09 -0.11
N ASN A 17 4.78 2.53 0.28
CA ASN A 17 6.12 2.90 -0.17
C ASN A 17 6.93 1.63 -0.40
N ALA A 18 7.77 1.63 -1.43
CA ALA A 18 8.66 0.51 -1.68
C ALA A 18 9.61 0.31 -0.49
N PRO A 19 9.67 -0.90 0.08
CA PRO A 19 10.62 -1.22 1.13
C PRO A 19 12.00 -1.49 0.54
N TYR A 20 12.98 -0.65 0.88
CA TYR A 20 14.39 -0.86 0.53
C TYR A 20 15.28 -0.11 1.53
N SER A 21 16.57 -0.47 1.62
CA SER A 21 17.50 0.05 2.65
C SER A 21 17.72 1.55 2.55
N GLY A 22 17.71 2.10 1.33
CA GLY A 22 17.86 3.53 1.05
C GLY A 22 16.56 4.34 1.13
N ALA A 23 15.46 3.78 1.67
CA ALA A 23 14.19 4.50 1.77
C ALA A 23 14.33 5.77 2.63
N PRO A 24 13.91 6.95 2.13
CA PRO A 24 14.16 8.22 2.81
C PRO A 24 13.25 8.42 4.04
N ALA A 25 12.17 7.68 4.13
CA ALA A 25 11.19 7.80 5.21
C ALA A 25 11.30 6.62 6.19
N ALA A 26 11.14 6.90 7.48
CA ALA A 26 11.17 5.88 8.54
C ALA A 26 10.20 4.71 8.26
N GLY A 27 9.01 5.00 7.72
CA GLY A 27 8.03 3.96 7.34
C GLY A 27 8.61 2.97 6.34
N GLY A 28 9.25 3.44 5.25
CA GLY A 28 9.86 2.56 4.25
C GLY A 28 11.00 1.72 4.83
N GLN A 29 11.82 2.30 5.72
CA GLN A 29 12.89 1.56 6.42
C GLN A 29 12.31 0.50 7.37
N THR A 30 11.24 0.82 8.11
CA THR A 30 10.55 -0.12 8.99
C THR A 30 9.95 -1.28 8.20
N PHE A 31 9.31 -0.99 7.06
CA PHE A 31 8.77 -2.04 6.19
C PHE A 31 9.87 -2.93 5.64
N ASN A 32 11.00 -2.35 5.24
CA ASN A 32 12.15 -3.11 4.76
C ASN A 32 12.70 -4.05 5.86
N TYR A 33 12.78 -3.55 7.09
CA TYR A 33 13.21 -4.37 8.23
C TYR A 33 12.30 -5.58 8.46
N TYR A 34 10.98 -5.37 8.51
CA TYR A 34 10.03 -6.46 8.69
C TYR A 34 9.99 -7.41 7.50
N LEU A 35 9.95 -6.89 6.27
CA LEU A 35 9.95 -7.70 5.07
C LEU A 35 11.18 -8.62 5.01
N ASN A 36 12.37 -8.08 5.32
CA ASN A 36 13.58 -8.87 5.39
C ASN A 36 13.56 -9.90 6.54
N GLY A 37 12.85 -9.62 7.63
CA GLY A 37 12.58 -10.60 8.69
C GLY A 37 11.78 -11.79 8.17
N PHE A 38 10.69 -11.52 7.48
CA PHE A 38 9.85 -12.54 6.86
C PHE A 38 10.57 -13.31 5.73
N LYS A 39 11.34 -12.62 4.86
CA LYS A 39 12.12 -13.24 3.78
C LYS A 39 13.15 -14.25 4.29
N ARG A 40 13.71 -14.03 5.48
CA ARG A 40 14.66 -14.97 6.11
C ARG A 40 14.01 -16.22 6.69
N SER A 41 12.70 -16.22 6.89
CA SER A 41 11.98 -17.39 7.38
C SER A 41 11.56 -18.26 6.20
N ALA A 42 11.88 -19.56 6.27
CA ALA A 42 11.40 -20.54 5.31
C ALA A 42 9.89 -20.82 5.41
N ASP A 43 9.22 -20.27 6.42
CA ASP A 43 7.81 -20.50 6.68
C ASP A 43 6.86 -19.68 5.79
N PHE A 44 7.41 -18.69 5.08
CA PHE A 44 6.61 -17.73 4.33
C PHE A 44 6.97 -17.69 2.84
N ASN A 45 5.94 -17.67 2.01
CA ASN A 45 6.02 -17.39 0.58
C ASN A 45 5.36 -16.02 0.35
N ILE A 46 6.16 -15.00 0.02
CA ILE A 46 5.74 -13.60 0.03
C ILE A 46 5.61 -13.08 -1.39
N ARG A 47 4.50 -12.39 -1.67
CA ARG A 47 4.34 -11.51 -2.82
C ARG A 47 4.15 -10.06 -2.36
N LEU A 48 4.91 -9.15 -2.94
CA LEU A 48 4.90 -7.72 -2.58
C LEU A 48 4.25 -6.90 -3.69
N VAL A 49 3.32 -6.02 -3.35
CA VAL A 49 2.89 -4.93 -4.23
C VAL A 49 3.06 -3.60 -3.50
N CYS A 50 3.73 -2.65 -4.14
CA CYS A 50 3.99 -1.35 -3.55
C CYS A 50 4.13 -0.28 -4.63
N TRP A 51 4.30 0.98 -4.23
CA TRP A 51 4.70 2.02 -5.16
C TRP A 51 6.02 2.66 -4.75
N GLY A 52 6.79 3.03 -5.76
CA GLY A 52 8.15 3.53 -5.60
C GLY A 52 8.47 4.69 -6.52
N ASP A 53 9.59 5.35 -6.23
CA ASP A 53 10.15 6.37 -7.09
C ASP A 53 10.90 5.70 -8.25
N ILE A 54 10.61 6.12 -9.49
CA ILE A 54 11.27 5.60 -10.69
C ILE A 54 12.79 5.78 -10.64
N TRP A 55 13.28 6.85 -9.99
CA TRP A 55 14.71 7.11 -9.84
C TRP A 55 15.42 6.11 -8.93
N LYS A 56 14.65 5.36 -8.12
CA LYS A 56 15.12 4.33 -7.22
C LYS A 56 14.82 2.91 -7.70
N LYS A 57 14.35 2.80 -8.95
CA LYS A 57 13.91 1.53 -9.53
C LYS A 57 14.95 0.42 -9.35
N LYS A 58 16.19 0.67 -9.74
CA LYS A 58 17.26 -0.33 -9.67
C LYS A 58 17.51 -0.80 -8.23
N GLU A 59 17.62 0.13 -7.29
CA GLU A 59 17.85 -0.18 -5.87
C GLU A 59 16.70 -1.05 -5.30
N ILE A 60 15.46 -0.68 -5.63
CA ILE A 60 14.27 -1.39 -5.17
C ILE A 60 14.21 -2.81 -5.76
N GLU A 61 14.40 -2.94 -7.06
CA GLU A 61 14.34 -4.24 -7.74
C GLU A 61 15.47 -5.17 -7.30
N ASP A 62 16.69 -4.65 -7.11
CA ASP A 62 17.83 -5.43 -6.63
C ASP A 62 17.59 -6.01 -5.23
N GLU A 63 16.97 -5.23 -4.33
CA GLU A 63 16.67 -5.69 -2.97
C GLU A 63 15.44 -6.62 -2.89
N GLN A 64 14.52 -6.55 -3.86
CA GLN A 64 13.31 -7.37 -3.86
C GLN A 64 13.37 -8.57 -4.82
N LYS A 65 14.51 -8.83 -5.48
CA LYS A 65 14.67 -9.89 -6.48
C LYS A 65 14.34 -11.31 -5.98
N ASP A 66 14.42 -11.54 -4.67
CA ASP A 66 14.19 -12.86 -4.05
C ASP A 66 12.71 -13.20 -3.86
N ILE A 67 11.82 -12.28 -4.13
CA ILE A 67 10.37 -12.47 -3.99
C ILE A 67 9.64 -12.01 -5.25
N VAL A 68 8.45 -12.55 -5.46
CA VAL A 68 7.55 -12.04 -6.51
C VAL A 68 7.05 -10.67 -6.08
N HIS A 69 7.34 -9.65 -6.89
CA HIS A 69 6.94 -8.28 -6.57
C HIS A 69 6.38 -7.54 -7.78
N HIS A 70 5.55 -6.54 -7.49
CA HIS A 70 5.05 -5.58 -8.46
C HIS A 70 5.19 -4.16 -7.87
N VAL A 71 6.05 -3.35 -8.49
CA VAL A 71 6.28 -1.97 -8.06
C VAL A 71 5.63 -1.01 -9.03
N ILE A 72 4.70 -0.21 -8.53
CA ILE A 72 4.04 0.84 -9.31
C ILE A 72 4.94 2.08 -9.26
N TYR A 73 5.66 2.33 -10.34
CA TYR A 73 6.56 3.48 -10.40
C TYR A 73 5.82 4.76 -10.74
N THR A 74 6.08 5.80 -9.96
CA THR A 74 5.57 7.15 -10.23
C THR A 74 6.64 7.98 -10.91
N GLU A 75 6.40 8.38 -12.15
CA GLU A 75 7.29 9.30 -12.86
C GLU A 75 6.96 10.75 -12.51
N PRO A 76 7.95 11.61 -12.23
CA PRO A 76 7.75 13.04 -12.09
C PRO A 76 7.70 13.76 -13.43
N THR A 77 6.98 13.22 -14.41
CA THR A 77 6.82 13.84 -15.73
C THR A 77 5.81 15.01 -15.70
N LEU A 78 5.86 15.90 -16.71
CA LEU A 78 4.85 16.95 -16.88
C LEU A 78 3.43 16.37 -16.91
N LYS A 79 3.25 15.17 -17.50
CA LYS A 79 2.01 14.38 -17.44
C LYS A 79 1.64 13.97 -16.01
N SER A 80 2.60 13.71 -15.13
CA SER A 80 2.31 13.41 -13.72
C SER A 80 1.98 14.67 -12.91
N LYS A 81 2.51 15.84 -13.31
CA LYS A 81 2.08 17.14 -12.74
C LYS A 81 0.64 17.44 -13.14
N ILE A 82 0.26 17.20 -14.38
CA ILE A 82 -1.14 17.31 -14.86
C ILE A 82 -2.01 16.22 -14.21
N LYS A 83 -1.54 14.98 -14.09
CA LYS A 83 -2.20 13.93 -13.29
C LYS A 83 -2.25 14.25 -11.80
N LYS A 84 -1.25 14.94 -11.22
CA LYS A 84 -1.35 15.49 -9.87
C LYS A 84 -2.43 16.56 -9.75
N ILE A 85 -2.63 17.38 -10.75
CA ILE A 85 -3.72 18.35 -10.80
C ILE A 85 -5.07 17.62 -10.94
N SER A 86 -5.18 16.63 -11.82
CA SER A 86 -6.37 15.78 -11.92
C SER A 86 -6.57 14.89 -10.68
N ASN A 87 -5.50 14.49 -10.00
CA ASN A 87 -5.57 13.82 -8.70
C ASN A 87 -5.92 14.78 -7.55
N ILE A 88 -5.58 16.06 -7.66
CA ILE A 88 -6.09 17.11 -6.76
C ILE A 88 -7.60 17.29 -6.97
N GLU A 89 -8.07 17.33 -8.19
CA GLU A 89 -9.52 17.34 -8.50
C GLU A 89 -10.19 16.05 -8.00
N SER A 90 -9.57 14.89 -8.20
CA SER A 90 -10.08 13.64 -7.63
C SER A 90 -9.99 13.61 -6.10
N SER A 91 -9.03 14.33 -5.50
CA SER A 91 -8.89 14.49 -4.05
C SER A 91 -10.03 15.28 -3.41
N TYR A 92 -10.74 16.05 -4.19
CA TYR A 92 -11.89 16.85 -3.75
C TYR A 92 -13.22 16.32 -4.26
N ASN A 93 -13.19 15.21 -4.98
CA ASN A 93 -14.41 14.58 -5.46
C ASN A 93 -15.03 13.75 -4.31
N PRO A 94 -16.18 14.18 -3.76
CA PRO A 94 -16.86 13.45 -2.68
C PRO A 94 -17.33 12.05 -3.13
N TRP A 95 -17.34 11.76 -4.42
CA TRP A 95 -17.64 10.43 -4.98
C TRP A 95 -16.39 9.57 -5.23
N ASN A 96 -15.19 10.05 -4.86
CA ASN A 96 -14.00 9.22 -4.96
C ASN A 96 -14.06 8.07 -3.95
N LYS A 97 -14.28 6.85 -4.45
CA LYS A 97 -14.44 5.63 -3.64
C LYS A 97 -13.20 5.27 -2.78
N ASN A 98 -12.05 5.88 -3.06
CA ASN A 98 -10.80 5.63 -2.34
C ASN A 98 -10.49 6.71 -1.31
N ALA A 99 -11.45 7.54 -0.95
CA ALA A 99 -11.32 8.58 0.07
C ALA A 99 -10.13 9.56 -0.12
N ASN A 100 -9.59 9.62 -1.32
CA ASN A 100 -8.40 10.43 -1.62
C ASN A 100 -7.12 10.01 -0.89
N LEU A 101 -7.11 8.82 -0.30
CA LEU A 101 -5.95 8.25 0.37
C LEU A 101 -5.01 7.57 -0.61
N ILE A 102 -5.56 7.06 -1.71
CA ILE A 102 -4.82 6.45 -2.81
C ILE A 102 -5.40 6.92 -4.15
N SER A 103 -4.57 7.14 -5.15
CA SER A 103 -5.04 7.48 -6.51
C SER A 103 -5.80 6.31 -7.12
N ASN A 104 -6.79 6.61 -7.97
CA ASN A 104 -7.52 5.57 -8.70
C ASN A 104 -6.60 4.70 -9.55
N TYR A 105 -5.54 5.28 -10.11
CA TYR A 105 -4.53 4.56 -10.87
C TYR A 105 -3.83 3.51 -9.99
N CYS A 106 -3.21 3.93 -8.87
CA CYS A 106 -2.54 2.99 -7.97
C CYS A 106 -3.49 1.93 -7.41
N ALA A 107 -4.71 2.34 -7.03
CA ALA A 107 -5.71 1.40 -6.54
C ALA A 107 -6.06 0.32 -7.58
N ASN A 108 -6.22 0.70 -8.84
CA ASN A 108 -6.54 -0.24 -9.91
C ASN A 108 -5.35 -1.14 -10.25
N GLU A 109 -4.12 -0.60 -10.29
CA GLU A 109 -2.90 -1.40 -10.50
C GLU A 109 -2.75 -2.47 -9.41
N ILE A 110 -2.94 -2.10 -8.13
CA ILE A 110 -2.93 -3.08 -7.04
C ILE A 110 -3.98 -4.16 -7.27
N ILE A 111 -5.23 -3.78 -7.50
CA ILE A 111 -6.32 -4.73 -7.67
C ILE A 111 -6.09 -5.65 -8.88
N ASN A 112 -5.62 -5.12 -10.01
CA ASN A 112 -5.30 -5.91 -11.20
C ASN A 112 -4.17 -6.91 -10.92
N THR A 113 -3.13 -6.48 -10.20
CA THR A 113 -2.03 -7.35 -9.79
C THR A 113 -2.54 -8.51 -8.93
N LEU A 114 -3.41 -8.21 -7.96
CA LEU A 114 -4.00 -9.24 -7.08
C LEU A 114 -4.89 -10.22 -7.85
N VAL A 115 -5.67 -9.73 -8.81
CA VAL A 115 -6.49 -10.58 -9.69
C VAL A 115 -5.60 -11.50 -10.53
N ASN A 116 -4.52 -10.97 -11.11
CA ASN A 116 -3.57 -11.77 -11.89
C ASN A 116 -2.93 -12.86 -11.02
N TRP A 117 -2.49 -12.53 -9.81
CA TRP A 117 -1.92 -13.53 -8.90
C TRP A 117 -2.92 -14.61 -8.50
N LYS A 118 -4.21 -14.27 -8.36
CA LYS A 118 -5.26 -15.26 -8.13
C LYS A 118 -5.44 -16.18 -9.35
N VAL A 119 -5.41 -15.63 -10.56
CA VAL A 119 -5.51 -16.40 -11.81
C VAL A 119 -4.31 -17.36 -11.98
N GLU A 120 -3.11 -16.93 -11.53
CA GLU A 120 -1.92 -17.77 -11.45
C GLU A 120 -2.00 -18.88 -10.40
N GLY A 121 -3.07 -18.92 -9.61
CA GLY A 121 -3.28 -19.92 -8.55
C GLY A 121 -2.67 -19.54 -7.19
N PHE A 122 -2.19 -18.31 -7.01
CA PHE A 122 -1.68 -17.88 -5.71
C PHE A 122 -2.84 -17.52 -4.76
N LEU A 123 -2.99 -18.32 -3.72
CA LEU A 123 -4.02 -18.13 -2.69
C LEU A 123 -3.32 -17.72 -1.38
N PRO A 124 -3.49 -16.47 -0.92
CA PRO A 124 -2.87 -16.00 0.30
C PRO A 124 -3.60 -16.52 1.55
N ASP A 125 -2.86 -16.94 2.57
CA ASP A 125 -3.36 -17.15 3.93
C ASP A 125 -3.62 -15.80 4.63
N CYS A 126 -2.78 -14.80 4.30
CA CYS A 126 -2.82 -13.49 4.92
C CYS A 126 -2.46 -12.39 3.91
N ILE A 127 -3.09 -11.22 4.06
CA ILE A 127 -2.77 -10.01 3.31
C ILE A 127 -2.51 -8.88 4.29
N ILE A 128 -1.30 -8.34 4.25
CA ILE A 128 -0.86 -7.22 5.09
C ILE A 128 -1.07 -5.92 4.32
N LEU A 129 -1.80 -4.99 4.91
CA LEU A 129 -2.11 -3.66 4.39
C LEU A 129 -1.34 -2.62 5.22
N GLU A 130 -0.30 -2.04 4.63
CA GLU A 130 0.53 -1.05 5.30
C GLU A 130 -0.01 0.36 5.06
N TRP A 131 -0.33 1.05 6.13
CA TRP A 131 -0.90 2.39 6.18
C TRP A 131 -2.38 2.51 5.74
N THR A 132 -3.06 3.49 6.28
CA THR A 132 -4.46 3.82 6.00
C THR A 132 -4.78 3.88 4.50
N ASN A 133 -3.85 4.34 3.68
CA ASN A 133 -4.07 4.45 2.23
C ASN A 133 -4.15 3.12 1.50
N THR A 134 -3.65 2.02 2.06
CA THR A 134 -3.87 0.67 1.53
C THR A 134 -5.12 0.02 2.13
N VAL A 135 -5.43 0.34 3.39
CA VAL A 135 -6.60 -0.20 4.12
C VAL A 135 -7.92 0.15 3.44
N VAL A 136 -8.03 1.29 2.76
CA VAL A 136 -9.25 1.65 1.99
C VAL A 136 -9.58 0.65 0.88
N LEU A 137 -8.63 -0.19 0.50
CA LEU A 137 -8.84 -1.24 -0.49
C LEU A 137 -9.35 -2.56 0.12
N ALA A 138 -9.41 -2.68 1.45
CA ALA A 138 -9.73 -3.92 2.16
C ALA A 138 -11.00 -4.61 1.65
N SER A 139 -12.08 -3.85 1.44
CA SER A 139 -13.34 -4.40 0.92
C SER A 139 -13.23 -4.94 -0.51
N ARG A 140 -12.43 -4.30 -1.37
CA ARG A 140 -12.17 -4.78 -2.74
C ARG A 140 -11.28 -6.02 -2.73
N ILE A 141 -10.27 -6.04 -1.87
CA ILE A 141 -9.34 -7.14 -1.69
C ILE A 141 -10.05 -8.37 -1.13
N HIS A 142 -10.91 -8.19 -0.12
CA HIS A 142 -11.71 -9.27 0.45
C HIS A 142 -12.63 -9.95 -0.59
N LYS A 143 -13.16 -9.21 -1.56
CA LYS A 143 -13.93 -9.80 -2.67
C LYS A 143 -13.08 -10.68 -3.59
N ILE A 144 -11.80 -10.40 -3.72
CA ILE A 144 -10.86 -11.22 -4.50
C ILE A 144 -10.46 -12.46 -3.71
N PHE A 145 -10.11 -12.28 -2.43
CA PHE A 145 -9.62 -13.32 -1.53
C PHE A 145 -10.47 -13.36 -0.25
N PRO A 146 -11.68 -13.95 -0.31
CA PRO A 146 -12.60 -13.95 0.83
C PRO A 146 -12.09 -14.75 2.03
N ASP A 147 -11.26 -15.76 1.78
CA ASP A 147 -10.72 -16.65 2.82
C ASP A 147 -9.40 -16.13 3.44
N ALA A 148 -8.79 -15.12 2.84
CA ALA A 148 -7.54 -14.54 3.33
C ALA A 148 -7.76 -13.66 4.56
N LYS A 149 -6.90 -13.81 5.58
CA LYS A 149 -6.90 -12.91 6.72
C LYS A 149 -6.32 -11.55 6.33
N LEU A 150 -7.08 -10.47 6.52
CA LEU A 150 -6.59 -9.11 6.33
C LEU A 150 -6.00 -8.57 7.63
N ILE A 151 -4.79 -8.03 7.56
CA ILE A 151 -4.10 -7.36 8.67
C ILE A 151 -3.78 -5.93 8.24
N ALA A 152 -4.30 -4.95 8.98
CA ALA A 152 -3.92 -3.55 8.81
C ALA A 152 -2.74 -3.24 9.75
N SER A 153 -1.67 -2.67 9.18
CA SER A 153 -0.49 -2.20 9.92
C SER A 153 -0.44 -0.68 9.85
N GLU A 154 -0.80 -0.05 10.95
CA GLU A 154 -0.83 1.41 11.08
C GLU A 154 0.33 1.87 11.98
N HIS A 155 1.21 2.72 11.44
CA HIS A 155 2.35 3.25 12.18
C HIS A 155 2.06 4.61 12.81
N ASP A 156 1.04 5.31 12.31
CA ASP A 156 0.58 6.61 12.79
C ASP A 156 -0.94 6.69 12.76
N VAL A 157 -1.49 7.40 13.75
CA VAL A 157 -2.92 7.71 13.76
C VAL A 157 -3.16 8.93 12.86
N THR A 158 -3.18 8.71 11.54
CA THR A 158 -3.20 9.78 10.51
C THR A 158 -4.37 10.75 10.68
N PHE A 159 -5.54 10.26 11.08
CA PHE A 159 -6.71 11.13 11.32
C PHE A 159 -6.48 12.14 12.44
N VAL A 160 -5.63 11.84 13.45
CA VAL A 160 -5.26 12.79 14.49
C VAL A 160 -4.42 13.94 13.90
N GLY A 161 -3.52 13.61 12.98
CA GLY A 161 -2.76 14.58 12.20
C GLY A 161 -3.68 15.50 11.38
N TYR A 162 -4.68 14.95 10.72
CA TYR A 162 -5.67 15.73 9.95
C TYR A 162 -6.55 16.59 10.84
N LYS A 163 -6.95 16.11 12.01
CA LYS A 163 -7.67 16.91 13.02
C LYS A 163 -6.87 18.13 13.47
N ARG A 164 -5.56 17.94 13.74
CA ARG A 164 -4.64 19.03 14.10
C ARG A 164 -4.51 20.04 12.97
N LYS A 165 -4.29 19.59 11.74
CA LYS A 165 -4.21 20.44 10.54
C LYS A 165 -5.52 21.21 10.31
N ALA A 166 -6.68 20.56 10.47
CA ALA A 166 -7.99 21.23 10.36
C ALA A 166 -8.19 22.33 11.41
N LYS A 167 -7.55 22.23 12.59
CA LYS A 167 -7.57 23.29 13.60
C LYS A 167 -6.61 24.44 13.27
N TYR A 168 -5.45 24.11 12.71
CA TYR A 168 -4.38 25.08 12.45
C TYR A 168 -4.65 25.92 11.20
N PHE A 169 -5.15 25.34 10.12
CA PHE A 169 -5.37 26.04 8.86
C PHE A 169 -6.70 26.81 8.83
N LYS A 170 -6.76 27.87 8.01
CA LYS A 170 -7.96 28.69 7.77
C LYS A 170 -8.48 28.54 6.34
N GLY A 171 -9.69 29.02 6.06
CA GLY A 171 -10.30 29.03 4.73
C GLY A 171 -10.45 27.62 4.11
N ILE A 172 -10.27 27.54 2.81
CA ILE A 172 -10.43 26.30 2.03
C ILE A 172 -9.56 25.16 2.57
N LYS A 173 -8.31 25.45 2.98
CA LYS A 173 -7.41 24.44 3.56
C LYS A 173 -8.00 23.79 4.83
N LYS A 174 -8.68 24.58 5.68
CA LYS A 174 -9.38 24.03 6.86
C LYS A 174 -10.47 23.04 6.46
N ILE A 175 -11.28 23.40 5.45
CA ILE A 175 -12.38 22.54 4.97
C ILE A 175 -11.83 21.23 4.46
N LEU A 176 -10.73 21.27 3.69
CA LEU A 176 -10.08 20.09 3.14
C LEU A 176 -9.57 19.13 4.22
N TRP A 177 -8.85 19.67 5.23
CA TRP A 177 -8.34 18.85 6.32
C TRP A 177 -9.45 18.30 7.21
N LYS A 178 -10.56 19.10 7.40
CA LYS A 178 -11.74 18.63 8.11
C LYS A 178 -12.42 17.48 7.36
N HIS A 179 -12.53 17.57 6.04
CA HIS A 179 -13.09 16.51 5.22
C HIS A 179 -12.28 15.21 5.32
N LYS A 180 -10.94 15.30 5.18
CA LYS A 180 -10.05 14.15 5.38
C LYS A 180 -10.20 13.53 6.78
N TYR A 181 -10.23 14.36 7.81
CA TYR A 181 -10.44 13.89 9.18
C TYR A 181 -11.76 13.13 9.35
N LEU A 182 -12.86 13.65 8.79
CA LEU A 182 -14.17 13.03 8.93
C LEU A 182 -14.29 11.72 8.13
N TYR A 183 -13.48 11.58 7.11
CA TYR A 183 -13.49 10.40 6.26
C TYR A 183 -12.71 9.23 6.86
N GLU A 184 -11.65 9.52 7.61
CA GLU A 184 -10.83 8.48 8.27
C GLU A 184 -11.31 8.13 9.69
N LYS A 185 -12.27 8.88 10.25
CA LYS A 185 -12.89 8.57 11.54
C LYS A 185 -13.96 7.51 11.41
#